data_351e3aefd9d0b4670601c3153517bf0f
#
_entry.id   351e3aefd9d0b4670601c3153517bf0f
#
_cell.length_a   1.000
_cell.length_b   1.000
_cell.length_c   1.000
_cell.angle_alpha   90.00
_cell.angle_beta   90.00
_cell.angle_gamma   90.00
#
_symmetry.space_group_name_H-M   'P 1'
#
loop_
_entity.id
_entity.type
_entity.pdbx_description
1 polymer ?
#
loop_
_entity_poly.entity_id
_entity_poly.type
_entity_poly.pdbx_seq_one_letter_code
_entity_poly.pdbx_strand_id
1 'polypeptide(L)'
;MMQEAYNKQMHNPPVNSSLEAWSEGPAAHTADNSLEAWSEGPAAQAAASSLEAWQEPFPAAPTPGVETALLEKELNRVNYNKKFHSLLRSTIYALIVTAAAAVLVAVLFMPVLRIYGSSMTPTLSEGQIVVSLKRAEVQPGDIIGVYFGNKLLIKRCIATSQQWVDIDVDGNVYVDGELLDEPYLVEKALGECNIQMPYQVADNAVFVLGDHRSTSVDSRNSSVGCIDMENVVGKIVLRVWPLDQFGLVNK
;
A
#
# COMPACT_ATOMS: atom_id res chain seq x y z
N MET A 1 -30.50 -0.53 -25.95
CA MET A 1 -30.14 -0.87 -27.33
C MET A 1 -28.70 -0.44 -27.66
N MET A 2 -27.73 -0.74 -26.77
CA MET A 2 -26.29 -0.47 -27.06
C MET A 2 -25.36 -1.46 -26.32
N GLN A 3 -25.85 -2.66 -25.98
CA GLN A 3 -25.10 -3.71 -25.27
C GLN A 3 -25.01 -5.04 -26.06
N GLU A 4 -25.52 -5.09 -27.31
CA GLU A 4 -25.52 -6.32 -28.12
C GLU A 4 -24.51 -6.35 -29.28
N ALA A 5 -23.71 -5.30 -29.45
CA ALA A 5 -22.75 -5.19 -30.56
C ALA A 5 -21.31 -5.56 -30.20
N TYR A 6 -21.00 -5.93 -28.97
CA TYR A 6 -19.60 -6.20 -28.53
C TYR A 6 -19.24 -7.68 -28.39
N ASN A 7 -20.16 -8.61 -28.67
CA ASN A 7 -19.94 -10.04 -28.42
C ASN A 7 -19.85 -10.89 -29.69
N LYS A 8 -19.46 -10.31 -30.85
CA LYS A 8 -19.43 -11.05 -32.13
C LYS A 8 -18.10 -10.99 -32.89
N GLN A 9 -16.96 -10.91 -32.18
CA GLN A 9 -15.64 -10.98 -32.83
C GLN A 9 -14.56 -11.63 -31.97
N MET A 10 -14.79 -12.87 -31.56
CA MET A 10 -13.71 -13.82 -31.22
C MET A 10 -14.03 -15.18 -31.82
N HIS A 11 -13.86 -15.27 -33.15
CA HIS A 11 -13.83 -16.54 -33.85
C HIS A 11 -12.39 -17.05 -33.83
N ASN A 12 -12.16 -18.20 -33.19
CA ASN A 12 -10.91 -18.95 -33.24
C ASN A 12 -10.59 -19.31 -34.72
N PRO A 13 -9.33 -19.17 -35.15
CA PRO A 13 -8.91 -19.71 -36.44
C PRO A 13 -8.86 -21.24 -36.38
N PRO A 14 -9.17 -21.93 -37.49
CA PRO A 14 -9.19 -23.39 -37.53
C PRO A 14 -7.77 -23.97 -37.40
N VAL A 15 -7.65 -24.99 -36.55
CA VAL A 15 -6.45 -25.82 -36.40
C VAL A 15 -6.19 -26.51 -37.74
N ASN A 16 -5.03 -26.28 -38.33
CA ASN A 16 -4.58 -26.79 -39.61
C ASN A 16 -4.31 -28.31 -39.47
N SER A 17 -5.18 -29.12 -40.07
CA SER A 17 -5.08 -30.59 -40.17
C SER A 17 -4.10 -30.97 -41.29
N SER A 18 -2.82 -30.83 -41.11
CA SER A 18 -1.79 -31.22 -42.07
C SER A 18 -0.75 -32.21 -41.49
N LEU A 19 -1.13 -33.07 -40.55
CA LEU A 19 -0.25 -34.11 -39.97
C LEU A 19 -0.66 -35.55 -40.34
N GLU A 20 -1.63 -35.77 -41.25
CA GLU A 20 -2.07 -37.12 -41.65
C GLU A 20 -1.60 -37.60 -43.04
N ALA A 21 -0.62 -36.93 -43.67
CA ALA A 21 -0.22 -37.26 -45.03
C ALA A 21 1.15 -37.97 -45.16
N TRP A 22 1.66 -38.67 -44.13
CA TRP A 22 2.98 -39.36 -44.19
C TRP A 22 2.96 -40.84 -43.80
N SER A 23 1.88 -41.55 -44.00
CA SER A 23 1.80 -43.01 -43.66
C SER A 23 1.63 -43.95 -44.84
N GLU A 24 1.82 -43.56 -46.09
CA GLU A 24 1.84 -44.51 -47.20
C GLU A 24 3.14 -44.41 -47.99
N GLY A 25 4.12 -45.24 -47.62
CA GLY A 25 5.31 -45.49 -48.43
C GLY A 25 4.99 -46.38 -49.64
N PRO A 26 5.64 -46.18 -50.78
CA PRO A 26 5.37 -46.98 -51.98
C PRO A 26 5.79 -48.43 -51.82
N ALA A 27 4.95 -49.30 -52.39
CA ALA A 27 5.08 -50.74 -52.41
C ALA A 27 6.44 -51.29 -52.87
N ALA A 28 6.89 -52.33 -52.18
CA ALA A 28 8.12 -53.03 -52.47
C ALA A 28 8.06 -53.63 -53.90
N HIS A 29 8.91 -53.09 -54.79
CA HIS A 29 9.25 -53.75 -56.02
C HIS A 29 10.30 -54.84 -55.72
N THR A 30 10.02 -56.06 -56.12
CA THR A 30 10.91 -57.20 -56.11
C THR A 30 12.21 -56.93 -56.82
N ALA A 31 13.31 -56.84 -56.06
CA ALA A 31 14.65 -56.76 -56.63
C ALA A 31 15.09 -58.13 -57.14
N ASP A 32 15.21 -58.22 -58.42
CA ASP A 32 15.78 -59.33 -59.14
C ASP A 32 17.29 -59.42 -58.89
N ASN A 33 17.79 -60.68 -58.84
CA ASN A 33 19.13 -61.15 -58.57
C ASN A 33 20.19 -60.63 -59.59
N SER A 34 20.70 -59.42 -59.45
CA SER A 34 21.83 -58.87 -60.24
C SER A 34 22.98 -58.33 -59.40
N LEU A 35 23.08 -58.72 -58.13
CA LEU A 35 24.16 -58.25 -57.24
C LEU A 35 25.45 -59.07 -57.26
N GLU A 36 25.52 -60.18 -57.98
CA GLU A 36 26.71 -61.03 -58.04
C GLU A 36 27.75 -60.62 -59.13
N ALA A 37 27.42 -59.65 -59.97
CA ALA A 37 28.35 -59.26 -61.08
C ALA A 37 29.25 -58.04 -60.75
N TRP A 38 29.16 -57.45 -59.54
CA TRP A 38 29.92 -56.22 -59.15
C TRP A 38 31.05 -56.49 -58.16
N SER A 39 31.31 -57.76 -57.75
CA SER A 39 32.27 -58.08 -56.69
C SER A 39 33.72 -58.22 -57.15
N GLU A 40 34.06 -58.22 -58.46
CA GLU A 40 35.40 -58.51 -58.98
C GLU A 40 35.97 -57.45 -59.96
N GLY A 41 35.39 -56.25 -60.00
CA GLY A 41 35.91 -55.21 -60.87
C GLY A 41 36.97 -54.27 -60.20
N PRO A 42 37.84 -53.62 -60.98
CA PRO A 42 38.82 -52.69 -60.41
C PRO A 42 38.25 -51.53 -59.62
N ALA A 43 36.95 -51.26 -59.77
CA ALA A 43 36.20 -50.26 -58.98
C ALA A 43 35.91 -50.74 -57.54
N ALA A 44 35.74 -52.05 -57.33
CA ALA A 44 35.53 -52.63 -55.99
C ALA A 44 36.83 -52.64 -55.16
N GLN A 45 37.97 -52.83 -55.81
CA GLN A 45 39.27 -52.71 -55.14
C GLN A 45 39.63 -51.28 -54.81
N ALA A 46 39.26 -50.30 -55.65
CA ALA A 46 39.45 -48.88 -55.34
C ALA A 46 38.52 -48.39 -54.19
N ALA A 47 37.31 -48.97 -54.09
CA ALA A 47 36.40 -48.67 -52.99
C ALA A 47 36.85 -49.31 -51.66
N ALA A 48 37.44 -50.52 -51.71
CA ALA A 48 38.00 -51.16 -50.53
C ALA A 48 39.22 -50.42 -50.00
N SER A 49 40.14 -49.94 -50.87
CA SER A 49 41.28 -49.17 -50.45
C SER A 49 40.92 -47.77 -49.90
N SER A 50 39.82 -47.19 -50.37
CA SER A 50 39.34 -45.92 -49.82
C SER A 50 38.61 -46.12 -48.48
N LEU A 51 38.03 -47.27 -48.22
CA LEU A 51 37.46 -47.59 -46.91
C LEU A 51 38.51 -47.87 -45.83
N GLU A 52 39.67 -48.45 -46.23
CA GLU A 52 40.80 -48.60 -45.29
C GLU A 52 41.45 -47.30 -44.91
N ALA A 53 41.44 -46.29 -45.80
CA ALA A 53 41.94 -44.95 -45.50
C ALA A 53 41.10 -44.16 -44.47
N TRP A 54 39.88 -44.62 -44.22
CA TRP A 54 39.00 -44.02 -43.19
C TRP A 54 39.06 -44.75 -41.82
N GLN A 55 39.94 -45.73 -41.66
CA GLN A 55 40.20 -46.46 -40.42
C GLN A 55 41.34 -45.84 -39.60
N GLU A 56 41.77 -44.62 -39.94
CA GLU A 56 42.57 -43.88 -39.01
C GLU A 56 41.78 -43.73 -37.72
N PRO A 57 42.34 -44.11 -36.57
CA PRO A 57 41.61 -43.93 -35.30
C PRO A 57 41.36 -42.43 -35.15
N PHE A 58 40.11 -42.04 -35.11
CA PHE A 58 39.74 -40.72 -34.72
C PHE A 58 40.62 -40.31 -33.53
N PRO A 59 41.26 -39.16 -33.54
CA PRO A 59 42.05 -38.71 -32.40
C PRO A 59 41.14 -38.84 -31.18
N ALA A 60 41.59 -39.59 -30.18
CA ALA A 60 40.83 -39.83 -28.96
C ALA A 60 40.28 -38.47 -28.51
N ALA A 61 38.98 -38.44 -28.32
CA ALA A 61 38.32 -37.25 -27.81
C ALA A 61 39.10 -36.75 -26.59
N PRO A 62 39.43 -35.46 -26.50
CA PRO A 62 40.21 -34.93 -25.39
C PRO A 62 39.61 -35.42 -24.08
N THR A 63 40.42 -36.09 -23.28
CA THR A 63 40.01 -36.64 -21.98
C THR A 63 39.35 -35.54 -21.18
N PRO A 64 38.09 -35.70 -20.77
CA PRO A 64 37.34 -34.65 -20.05
C PRO A 64 37.78 -34.65 -18.59
N GLY A 65 38.91 -34.03 -18.30
CA GLY A 65 39.41 -34.08 -16.93
C GLY A 65 39.64 -32.72 -16.25
N VAL A 66 40.01 -31.71 -17.01
CA VAL A 66 40.38 -30.42 -16.42
C VAL A 66 39.48 -29.28 -16.90
N GLU A 67 39.06 -29.29 -18.15
CA GLU A 67 38.19 -28.21 -18.69
C GLU A 67 36.72 -28.32 -18.19
N THR A 68 36.22 -29.52 -17.97
CA THR A 68 34.84 -29.71 -17.43
C THR A 68 34.71 -29.18 -16.01
N ALA A 69 35.71 -29.36 -15.16
CA ALA A 69 35.69 -28.87 -13.79
C ALA A 69 35.72 -27.33 -13.72
N LEU A 70 36.44 -26.68 -14.62
CA LEU A 70 36.46 -25.21 -14.73
C LEU A 70 35.11 -24.69 -15.25
N LEU A 71 34.55 -25.35 -16.27
CA LEU A 71 33.22 -25.00 -16.80
C LEU A 71 32.10 -25.20 -15.76
N GLU A 72 32.14 -26.30 -15.02
CA GLU A 72 31.17 -26.53 -13.92
C GLU A 72 31.30 -25.47 -12.83
N LYS A 73 32.52 -25.08 -12.48
CA LYS A 73 32.77 -24.02 -11.50
C LYS A 73 32.21 -22.67 -11.96
N GLU A 74 32.45 -22.29 -13.19
CA GLU A 74 31.91 -21.04 -13.76
C GLU A 74 30.37 -21.11 -13.93
N LEU A 75 29.83 -22.26 -14.32
CA LEU A 75 28.41 -22.48 -14.48
C LEU A 75 27.69 -22.38 -13.12
N ASN A 76 28.29 -22.96 -12.09
CA ASN A 76 27.79 -22.86 -10.72
C ASN A 76 27.86 -21.43 -10.19
N ARG A 77 28.92 -20.69 -10.48
CA ARG A 77 29.08 -19.28 -10.13
C ARG A 77 28.04 -18.39 -10.82
N VAL A 78 27.82 -18.58 -12.11
CA VAL A 78 26.82 -17.83 -12.88
C VAL A 78 25.40 -18.17 -12.41
N ASN A 79 25.12 -19.45 -12.16
CA ASN A 79 23.82 -19.89 -11.65
C ASN A 79 23.54 -19.38 -10.23
N TYR A 80 24.56 -19.37 -9.37
CA TYR A 80 24.46 -18.79 -8.03
C TYR A 80 24.16 -17.30 -8.10
N ASN A 81 24.88 -16.55 -8.91
CA ASN A 81 24.63 -15.12 -9.09
C ASN A 81 23.23 -14.83 -9.65
N LYS A 82 22.79 -15.60 -10.65
CA LYS A 82 21.41 -15.48 -11.19
C LYS A 82 20.34 -15.77 -10.14
N LYS A 83 20.51 -16.84 -9.36
CA LYS A 83 19.59 -17.19 -8.27
C LYS A 83 19.60 -16.13 -7.18
N PHE A 84 20.80 -15.64 -6.81
CA PHE A 84 20.94 -14.56 -5.81
C PHE A 84 20.25 -13.27 -6.25
N HIS A 85 20.49 -12.81 -7.48
CA HIS A 85 19.82 -11.63 -8.01
C HIS A 85 18.30 -11.80 -8.16
N SER A 86 17.84 -13.00 -8.51
CA SER A 86 16.40 -13.30 -8.56
C SER A 86 15.76 -13.26 -7.18
N LEU A 87 16.39 -13.87 -6.18
CA LEU A 87 15.93 -13.83 -4.80
C LEU A 87 15.95 -12.40 -4.24
N LEU A 88 17.06 -11.68 -4.46
CA LEU A 88 17.18 -10.30 -4.00
C LEU A 88 16.10 -9.40 -4.63
N ARG A 89 15.86 -9.54 -5.93
CA ARG A 89 14.79 -8.80 -6.62
C ARG A 89 13.41 -9.13 -6.06
N SER A 90 13.13 -10.42 -5.86
CA SER A 90 11.85 -10.86 -5.27
C SER A 90 11.65 -10.30 -3.86
N THR A 91 12.69 -10.32 -3.02
CA THR A 91 12.65 -9.76 -1.68
C THR A 91 12.43 -8.25 -1.69
N ILE A 92 13.11 -7.53 -2.59
CA ILE A 92 12.93 -6.08 -2.75
C ILE A 92 11.49 -5.75 -3.17
N TYR A 93 10.94 -6.47 -4.14
CA TYR A 93 9.54 -6.27 -4.54
C TYR A 93 8.56 -6.56 -3.41
N ALA A 94 8.78 -7.65 -2.66
CA ALA A 94 7.95 -7.96 -1.50
C ALA A 94 8.00 -6.83 -0.46
N LEU A 95 9.19 -6.30 -0.15
CA LEU A 95 9.36 -5.16 0.77
C LEU A 95 8.68 -3.89 0.25
N ILE A 96 8.79 -3.59 -1.04
CA ILE A 96 8.13 -2.43 -1.65
C ILE A 96 6.60 -2.57 -1.54
N VAL A 97 6.05 -3.75 -1.86
CA VAL A 97 4.60 -3.99 -1.81
C VAL A 97 4.09 -3.89 -0.37
N THR A 98 4.79 -4.49 0.59
CA THR A 98 4.39 -4.41 2.00
C THR A 98 4.50 -2.98 2.56
N ALA A 99 5.56 -2.24 2.20
CA ALA A 99 5.70 -0.84 2.57
C ALA A 99 4.59 0.03 1.95
N ALA A 100 4.28 -0.16 0.67
CA ALA A 100 3.21 0.56 0.00
C ALA A 100 1.83 0.28 0.64
N ALA A 101 1.56 -0.98 0.97
CA ALA A 101 0.34 -1.36 1.69
C ALA A 101 0.26 -0.72 3.08
N ALA A 102 1.36 -0.71 3.83
CA ALA A 102 1.43 -0.08 5.15
C ALA A 102 1.19 1.44 5.07
N VAL A 103 1.79 2.12 4.10
CA VAL A 103 1.56 3.55 3.85
C VAL A 103 0.10 3.83 3.48
N LEU A 104 -0.49 2.99 2.61
CA LEU A 104 -1.89 3.13 2.23
C LEU A 104 -2.81 3.03 3.45
N VAL A 105 -2.61 2.02 4.30
CA VAL A 105 -3.36 1.85 5.55
C VAL A 105 -3.16 3.05 6.47
N ALA A 106 -1.92 3.51 6.65
CA ALA A 106 -1.64 4.67 7.49
C ALA A 106 -2.38 5.91 6.99
N VAL A 107 -2.34 6.23 5.71
CA VAL A 107 -3.03 7.41 5.13
C VAL A 107 -4.55 7.32 5.28
N LEU A 108 -5.13 6.12 5.15
CA LEU A 108 -6.58 5.92 5.29
C LEU A 108 -7.07 6.10 6.75
N PHE A 109 -6.30 5.67 7.74
CA PHE A 109 -6.69 5.67 9.15
C PHE A 109 -6.10 6.81 9.97
N MET A 110 -4.99 7.39 9.52
CA MET A 110 -4.22 8.39 10.25
C MET A 110 -3.99 9.65 9.41
N PRO A 111 -5.04 10.46 9.18
CA PRO A 111 -4.87 11.71 8.44
C PRO A 111 -3.93 12.67 9.17
N VAL A 112 -3.06 13.30 8.39
CA VAL A 112 -2.11 14.32 8.86
C VAL A 112 -2.73 15.70 8.66
N LEU A 113 -2.73 16.50 9.71
CA LEU A 113 -3.36 17.82 9.73
C LEU A 113 -2.31 18.89 10.07
N ARG A 114 -2.42 20.05 9.43
CA ARG A 114 -1.64 21.23 9.80
C ARG A 114 -2.50 22.20 10.60
N ILE A 115 -1.97 22.67 11.72
CA ILE A 115 -2.66 23.62 12.59
C ILE A 115 -2.62 25.01 11.96
N TYR A 116 -3.78 25.66 11.93
CA TYR A 116 -3.94 27.05 11.54
C TYR A 116 -4.65 27.81 12.65
N GLY A 117 -4.16 29.02 12.94
CA GLY A 117 -4.70 29.90 13.98
C GLY A 117 -4.27 29.53 15.40
N SER A 118 -4.73 30.33 16.35
CA SER A 118 -4.27 30.32 17.74
C SER A 118 -5.29 29.73 18.73
N SER A 119 -6.44 29.25 18.27
CA SER A 119 -7.54 28.85 19.16
C SER A 119 -7.24 27.67 20.09
N MET A 120 -6.15 26.93 19.84
CA MET A 120 -5.70 25.79 20.64
C MET A 120 -4.41 26.06 21.40
N THR A 121 -3.95 27.31 21.43
CA THR A 121 -2.78 27.69 22.25
C THR A 121 -3.14 27.65 23.73
N PRO A 122 -2.21 27.20 24.60
CA PRO A 122 -0.82 26.83 24.32
C PRO A 122 -0.62 25.38 23.87
N THR A 123 -1.64 24.55 23.93
CA THR A 123 -1.52 23.09 23.68
C THR A 123 -1.05 22.80 22.27
N LEU A 124 -1.66 23.47 21.27
CA LEU A 124 -1.26 23.38 19.87
C LEU A 124 -1.09 24.79 19.29
N SER A 125 0.01 24.98 18.56
CA SER A 125 0.36 26.27 17.96
C SER A 125 0.26 26.22 16.43
N GLU A 126 0.07 27.37 15.83
CA GLU A 126 0.02 27.52 14.39
C GLU A 126 1.28 26.98 13.71
N GLY A 127 1.11 26.31 12.57
CA GLY A 127 2.19 25.72 11.80
C GLY A 127 2.61 24.32 12.22
N GLN A 128 2.17 23.83 13.37
CA GLN A 128 2.40 22.46 13.81
C GLN A 128 1.70 21.46 12.91
N ILE A 129 2.29 20.27 12.78
CA ILE A 129 1.70 19.13 12.05
C ILE A 129 1.38 18.05 13.06
N VAL A 130 0.14 17.59 13.01
CA VAL A 130 -0.38 16.58 13.92
C VAL A 130 -1.00 15.42 13.15
N VAL A 131 -1.03 14.25 13.77
CA VAL A 131 -1.67 13.06 13.24
C VAL A 131 -2.95 12.82 14.02
N SER A 132 -4.02 12.64 13.29
CA SER A 132 -5.33 12.28 13.82
C SER A 132 -5.58 10.79 13.63
N LEU A 133 -6.31 10.17 14.52
CA LEU A 133 -6.78 8.79 14.42
C LEU A 133 -8.28 8.80 14.14
N LYS A 134 -8.66 8.37 12.94
CA LYS A 134 -10.07 8.20 12.56
C LYS A 134 -10.71 7.09 13.38
N ARG A 135 -12.02 7.22 13.63
CA ARG A 135 -12.83 6.20 14.33
C ARG A 135 -12.37 5.88 15.77
N ALA A 136 -11.48 6.68 16.34
CA ALA A 136 -11.23 6.58 17.76
C ALA A 136 -12.47 7.07 18.53
N GLU A 137 -12.80 6.39 19.60
CA GLU A 137 -13.83 6.84 20.51
C GLU A 137 -13.42 8.20 21.10
N VAL A 138 -14.32 9.18 20.98
CA VAL A 138 -14.11 10.52 21.50
C VAL A 138 -14.59 10.59 22.93
N GLN A 139 -13.71 11.04 23.80
CA GLN A 139 -13.99 11.20 25.23
C GLN A 139 -13.74 12.66 25.65
N PRO A 140 -14.39 13.14 26.73
CA PRO A 140 -14.08 14.43 27.32
C PRO A 140 -12.58 14.58 27.58
N GLY A 141 -12.04 15.75 27.24
CA GLY A 141 -10.61 16.07 27.29
C GLY A 141 -9.85 15.80 25.99
N ASP A 142 -10.37 15.01 25.05
CA ASP A 142 -9.68 14.71 23.79
C ASP A 142 -9.66 15.92 22.84
N ILE A 143 -8.53 16.11 22.16
CA ILE A 143 -8.44 17.09 21.09
C ILE A 143 -8.88 16.42 19.79
N ILE A 144 -9.87 17.01 19.12
CA ILE A 144 -10.49 16.45 17.93
C ILE A 144 -10.44 17.42 16.75
N GLY A 145 -10.33 16.87 15.55
CA GLY A 145 -10.57 17.59 14.32
C GLY A 145 -12.05 17.46 13.94
N VAL A 146 -12.70 18.57 13.63
CA VAL A 146 -14.12 18.61 13.26
C VAL A 146 -14.33 19.40 11.98
N TYR A 147 -15.22 18.96 11.12
CA TYR A 147 -15.67 19.74 9.98
C TYR A 147 -16.77 20.72 10.42
N PHE A 148 -16.59 21.97 10.06
CA PHE A 148 -17.60 23.01 10.19
C PHE A 148 -17.72 23.77 8.87
N GLY A 149 -18.77 23.51 8.12
CA GLY A 149 -18.87 23.96 6.74
C GLY A 149 -17.69 23.44 5.90
N ASN A 150 -17.00 24.33 5.21
CA ASN A 150 -15.82 23.99 4.39
C ASN A 150 -14.48 24.09 5.16
N LYS A 151 -14.52 24.23 6.47
CA LYS A 151 -13.32 24.42 7.31
C LYS A 151 -13.13 23.21 8.22
N LEU A 152 -11.89 22.84 8.44
CA LEU A 152 -11.49 21.90 9.47
C LEU A 152 -11.06 22.70 10.71
N LEU A 153 -11.78 22.54 11.79
CA LEU A 153 -11.46 23.13 13.08
C LEU A 153 -10.82 22.07 13.98
N ILE A 154 -9.89 22.50 14.82
CA ILE A 154 -9.33 21.64 15.87
C ILE A 154 -9.76 22.25 17.19
N LYS A 155 -10.40 21.46 18.03
CA LYS A 155 -11.00 21.85 19.30
C LYS A 155 -10.86 20.72 20.32
N ARG A 156 -11.06 21.05 21.58
CA ARG A 156 -11.12 20.08 22.68
C ARG A 156 -12.56 19.66 22.92
N CYS A 157 -12.82 18.36 22.99
CA CYS A 157 -14.09 17.80 23.42
C CYS A 157 -14.25 18.05 24.93
N ILE A 158 -15.31 18.74 25.31
CA ILE A 158 -15.63 19.06 26.71
C ILE A 158 -16.69 18.11 27.24
N ALA A 159 -17.71 17.87 26.45
CA ALA A 159 -18.81 16.98 26.81
C ALA A 159 -19.32 16.21 25.59
N THR A 160 -19.92 15.09 25.85
CA THR A 160 -20.51 14.18 24.84
C THR A 160 -22.05 14.13 25.02
N SER A 161 -22.68 13.34 24.19
CA SER A 161 -24.15 13.21 24.13
C SER A 161 -24.85 13.21 25.49
N GLN A 162 -25.93 13.96 25.60
CA GLN A 162 -26.82 14.08 26.75
C GLN A 162 -26.25 14.79 27.99
N GLN A 163 -24.94 15.08 28.04
CA GLN A 163 -24.35 15.80 29.16
C GLN A 163 -24.78 17.28 29.16
N TRP A 164 -24.83 17.86 30.33
CA TRP A 164 -25.09 19.27 30.52
C TRP A 164 -23.80 20.05 30.70
N VAL A 165 -23.65 21.11 29.95
CA VAL A 165 -22.53 22.03 30.06
C VAL A 165 -23.02 23.37 30.59
N ASP A 166 -22.35 23.90 31.61
CA ASP A 166 -22.53 25.26 32.08
C ASP A 166 -21.18 25.99 32.14
N ILE A 167 -21.19 27.29 31.88
CA ILE A 167 -19.99 28.11 31.92
C ILE A 167 -20.32 29.38 32.64
N ASP A 168 -19.63 29.64 33.74
CA ASP A 168 -19.85 30.84 34.52
C ASP A 168 -19.18 32.10 33.93
N VAL A 169 -19.43 33.24 34.56
CA VAL A 169 -18.88 34.55 34.11
C VAL A 169 -17.33 34.61 34.19
N ASP A 170 -16.73 33.80 35.05
CA ASP A 170 -15.30 33.70 35.25
C ASP A 170 -14.66 32.70 34.24
N GLY A 171 -15.49 32.03 33.45
CA GLY A 171 -15.05 31.05 32.45
C GLY A 171 -14.77 29.64 33.02
N ASN A 172 -15.23 29.34 34.23
CA ASN A 172 -15.17 27.97 34.74
C ASN A 172 -16.24 27.12 34.05
N VAL A 173 -15.85 25.93 33.64
CA VAL A 173 -16.71 24.98 32.92
C VAL A 173 -17.17 23.91 33.87
N TYR A 174 -18.46 23.63 33.86
CA TYR A 174 -19.10 22.56 34.61
C TYR A 174 -19.72 21.57 33.63
N VAL A 175 -19.52 20.28 33.89
CA VAL A 175 -20.15 19.19 33.12
C VAL A 175 -20.97 18.38 34.10
N ASP A 176 -22.27 18.26 33.84
CA ASP A 176 -23.27 17.61 34.73
C ASP A 176 -23.25 18.14 36.18
N GLY A 177 -22.91 19.43 36.32
CA GLY A 177 -22.78 20.14 37.59
C GLY A 177 -21.44 19.97 38.31
N GLU A 178 -20.50 19.22 37.77
CA GLU A 178 -19.16 19.07 38.32
C GLU A 178 -18.19 20.03 37.63
N LEU A 179 -17.35 20.73 38.42
CA LEU A 179 -16.33 21.63 37.91
C LEU A 179 -15.26 20.82 37.16
N LEU A 180 -15.05 21.17 35.89
CA LEU A 180 -14.02 20.55 35.07
C LEU A 180 -12.64 21.04 35.47
N ASP A 181 -11.71 20.11 35.73
CA ASP A 181 -10.29 20.43 35.91
C ASP A 181 -9.61 20.65 34.55
N GLU A 182 -9.06 21.82 34.34
CA GLU A 182 -8.54 22.27 33.05
C GLU A 182 -7.10 22.77 33.14
N PRO A 183 -6.13 21.90 33.50
CA PRO A 183 -4.74 22.30 33.70
C PRO A 183 -4.04 22.74 32.43
N TYR A 184 -4.63 22.50 31.26
CA TYR A 184 -4.12 22.90 29.95
C TYR A 184 -4.39 24.37 29.61
N LEU A 185 -5.23 25.04 30.35
CA LEU A 185 -5.53 26.46 30.13
C LEU A 185 -4.47 27.37 30.79
N VAL A 186 -4.12 28.44 30.09
CA VAL A 186 -3.35 29.54 30.66
C VAL A 186 -4.28 30.52 31.34
N GLU A 187 -5.42 30.80 30.71
CA GLU A 187 -6.42 31.75 31.17
C GLU A 187 -7.82 31.22 30.95
N LYS A 188 -8.66 31.32 31.98
CA LYS A 188 -10.09 31.04 31.89
C LYS A 188 -10.78 32.32 31.41
N ALA A 189 -11.71 32.19 30.50
CA ALA A 189 -12.55 33.26 30.02
C ALA A 189 -13.85 32.72 29.45
N LEU A 190 -14.96 33.41 29.69
CA LEU A 190 -16.24 33.11 29.06
C LEU A 190 -16.13 33.22 27.52
N GLY A 191 -15.33 34.20 27.04
CA GLY A 191 -15.17 34.44 25.61
C GLY A 191 -16.48 34.87 24.95
N GLU A 192 -16.58 34.62 23.64
CA GLU A 192 -17.82 34.89 22.90
C GLU A 192 -18.81 33.75 23.14
N CYS A 193 -19.77 33.97 24.06
CA CYS A 193 -20.82 33.01 24.39
C CYS A 193 -22.18 33.68 24.14
N ASN A 194 -22.90 33.20 23.11
CA ASN A 194 -24.22 33.73 22.75
C ASN A 194 -25.30 32.61 22.72
N ILE A 195 -24.98 31.45 23.28
CA ILE A 195 -25.96 30.39 23.57
C ILE A 195 -26.48 30.50 25.00
N GLN A 196 -27.63 29.94 25.24
CA GLN A 196 -28.19 29.90 26.61
C GLN A 196 -27.50 28.77 27.40
N MET A 197 -27.03 29.12 28.61
CA MET A 197 -26.48 28.17 29.57
C MET A 197 -27.50 27.93 30.70
N PRO A 198 -27.51 26.74 31.33
CA PRO A 198 -26.80 25.52 30.95
C PRO A 198 -27.31 24.93 29.62
N TYR A 199 -26.41 24.32 28.84
CA TYR A 199 -26.69 23.77 27.52
C TYR A 199 -26.58 22.25 27.54
N GLN A 200 -27.62 21.56 27.05
CA GLN A 200 -27.58 20.10 26.92
C GLN A 200 -27.03 19.71 25.54
N VAL A 201 -26.01 18.84 25.56
CA VAL A 201 -25.42 18.28 24.32
C VAL A 201 -26.43 17.36 23.65
N ALA A 202 -26.71 17.60 22.38
CA ALA A 202 -27.62 16.79 21.59
C ALA A 202 -27.18 15.33 21.47
N ASP A 203 -28.08 14.45 21.08
CA ASP A 203 -27.77 13.05 20.79
C ASP A 203 -26.75 12.97 19.68
N ASN A 204 -25.80 12.06 19.83
CA ASN A 204 -24.72 11.82 18.85
C ASN A 204 -23.92 13.07 18.48
N ALA A 205 -23.77 14.00 19.44
CA ALA A 205 -23.01 15.24 19.27
C ALA A 205 -21.97 15.43 20.37
N VAL A 206 -21.08 16.39 20.17
CA VAL A 206 -20.06 16.81 21.14
C VAL A 206 -20.08 18.32 21.31
N PHE A 207 -19.83 18.76 22.54
CA PHE A 207 -19.59 20.16 22.85
C PHE A 207 -18.09 20.40 22.89
N VAL A 208 -17.61 21.35 22.11
CA VAL A 208 -16.18 21.57 21.93
C VAL A 208 -15.77 23.00 22.28
N LEU A 209 -14.62 23.15 22.92
CA LEU A 209 -14.01 24.46 23.20
C LEU A 209 -12.59 24.53 22.65
N GLY A 210 -12.15 25.74 22.37
CA GLY A 210 -10.72 25.99 22.15
C GLY A 210 -9.99 26.20 23.46
N ASP A 211 -8.71 25.85 23.50
CA ASP A 211 -7.88 26.06 24.70
C ASP A 211 -7.56 27.54 24.92
N HIS A 212 -7.55 28.37 23.86
CA HIS A 212 -7.49 29.82 23.99
C HIS A 212 -8.90 30.40 24.10
N ARG A 213 -9.45 30.37 25.28
CA ARG A 213 -10.86 30.65 25.60
C ARG A 213 -11.36 32.00 25.09
N SER A 214 -10.56 33.05 25.20
CA SER A 214 -10.94 34.43 24.84
C SER A 214 -11.08 34.68 23.34
N THR A 215 -10.41 33.89 22.49
CA THR A 215 -10.38 34.11 21.03
C THR A 215 -10.98 33.00 20.21
N SER A 216 -11.34 31.88 20.84
CA SER A 216 -11.86 30.71 20.16
C SER A 216 -13.32 30.90 19.76
N VAL A 217 -13.62 30.69 18.49
CA VAL A 217 -14.98 30.46 17.99
C VAL A 217 -15.23 28.96 18.06
N ASP A 218 -16.18 28.54 18.90
CA ASP A 218 -16.45 27.15 19.26
C ASP A 218 -17.93 26.96 19.65
N SER A 219 -18.28 25.87 20.36
CA SER A 219 -19.67 25.53 20.68
C SER A 219 -20.41 26.59 21.53
N ARG A 220 -19.73 27.55 22.15
CA ARG A 220 -20.34 28.71 22.82
C ARG A 220 -21.01 29.68 21.85
N ASN A 221 -20.57 29.65 20.58
CA ASN A 221 -21.17 30.47 19.53
C ASN A 221 -22.31 29.71 18.86
N SER A 222 -23.48 30.32 18.81
CA SER A 222 -24.70 29.71 18.22
C SER A 222 -24.55 29.34 16.73
N SER A 223 -23.59 29.94 16.03
CA SER A 223 -23.30 29.57 14.64
C SER A 223 -22.56 28.23 14.54
N VAL A 224 -21.86 27.82 15.59
CA VAL A 224 -21.15 26.54 15.69
C VAL A 224 -22.02 25.50 16.41
N GLY A 225 -22.43 25.82 17.65
CA GLY A 225 -23.22 24.91 18.49
C GLY A 225 -22.51 23.59 18.78
N CYS A 226 -23.30 22.57 19.12
CA CYS A 226 -22.79 21.20 19.20
C CYS A 226 -22.42 20.67 17.81
N ILE A 227 -21.39 19.87 17.75
CA ILE A 227 -20.89 19.24 16.53
C ILE A 227 -21.36 17.78 16.49
N ASP A 228 -22.05 17.39 15.43
CA ASP A 228 -22.44 16.00 15.23
C ASP A 228 -21.20 15.10 15.10
N MET A 229 -21.26 13.90 15.67
CA MET A 229 -20.16 12.94 15.61
C MET A 229 -19.77 12.54 14.18
N GLU A 230 -20.70 12.67 13.22
CA GLU A 230 -20.41 12.43 11.80
C GLU A 230 -19.43 13.44 11.21
N ASN A 231 -19.40 14.65 11.78
CA ASN A 231 -18.47 15.72 11.37
C ASN A 231 -17.11 15.61 12.07
N VAL A 232 -16.93 14.66 12.99
CA VAL A 232 -15.65 14.43 13.65
C VAL A 232 -14.72 13.65 12.73
N VAL A 233 -13.61 14.27 12.35
CA VAL A 233 -12.57 13.67 11.51
C VAL A 233 -11.79 12.60 12.26
N GLY A 234 -11.53 12.87 13.54
CA GLY A 234 -10.83 11.98 14.44
C GLY A 234 -10.14 12.70 15.60
N LYS A 235 -9.58 11.89 16.48
CA LYS A 235 -8.83 12.34 17.66
C LYS A 235 -7.38 12.63 17.31
N ILE A 236 -6.87 13.78 17.72
CA ILE A 236 -5.45 14.15 17.58
C ILE A 236 -4.65 13.35 18.62
N VAL A 237 -3.66 12.59 18.15
CA VAL A 237 -2.89 11.70 19.02
C VAL A 237 -1.41 12.00 19.05
N LEU A 238 -0.84 12.52 17.96
CA LEU A 238 0.59 12.68 17.83
C LEU A 238 0.91 14.02 17.16
N ARG A 239 1.88 14.75 17.71
CA ARG A 239 2.50 15.91 17.07
C ARG A 239 3.79 15.45 16.40
N VAL A 240 3.89 15.64 15.07
CA VAL A 240 5.06 15.23 14.27
C VAL A 240 5.97 16.37 13.89
N TRP A 241 5.48 17.61 13.95
CA TRP A 241 6.26 18.80 13.67
C TRP A 241 5.85 19.94 14.61
N PRO A 242 6.80 20.74 15.11
CA PRO A 242 8.26 20.67 14.90
C PRO A 242 8.89 19.48 15.65
N LEU A 243 10.08 19.03 15.20
CA LEU A 243 10.74 17.83 15.73
C LEU A 243 11.19 17.95 17.19
N ASP A 244 11.46 19.17 17.65
CA ASP A 244 11.78 19.47 19.05
C ASP A 244 10.59 19.26 20.00
N GLN A 245 9.37 19.27 19.47
CA GLN A 245 8.13 19.02 20.20
C GLN A 245 7.44 17.73 19.77
N PHE A 246 8.17 16.83 19.13
CA PHE A 246 7.63 15.52 18.73
C PHE A 246 7.14 14.75 19.94
N GLY A 247 5.91 14.27 19.90
CA GLY A 247 5.36 13.48 20.99
C GLY A 247 3.84 13.35 20.95
N LEU A 248 3.33 12.59 21.91
CA LEU A 248 1.89 12.45 22.10
C LEU A 248 1.29 13.80 22.52
N VAL A 249 0.12 14.08 21.98
CA VAL A 249 -0.69 15.24 22.41
C VAL A 249 -1.55 14.77 23.58
N ASN A 250 -1.24 15.28 24.76
CA ASN A 250 -1.94 14.92 25.98
C ASN A 250 -3.33 15.57 26.06
N LYS A 251 -4.21 14.90 26.82
CA LYS A 251 -5.51 15.42 27.21
C LYS A 251 -5.39 16.70 28.02
#